data_153fc600f7f411f42a817fdac108fce9
#
_entry.id   153fc600f7f411f42a817fdac108fce9
#
_cell.length_a   1.000
_cell.length_b   1.000
_cell.length_c   1.000
_cell.angle_alpha   90.00
_cell.angle_beta   90.00
_cell.angle_gamma   90.00
#
_symmetry.space_group_name_H-M   'P 1'
#
loop_
_entity.id
_entity.type
_entity.pdbx_description
1 polymer ?
#
loop_
_entity_poly.entity_id
_entity_poly.type
_entity_poly.pdbx_seq_one_letter_code
_entity_poly.pdbx_strand_id
1 'polypeptide(L)'
;MDFDWPADDDSRRLEIRDWLAQNGGDPSQEALAHSGYVAPHWPRPYGLEADPIHQIIIDEELAAAGVKRAAGGIGLGWAGPTILFGGTPRQQERYLWPILTGEEIWCQLFSEPDSGSDLANLATRAVRDGDRYIVNGSKIWSSGAHRSQFGILIARTDPDVPKHRGVSYFICPMDTPGLELQPIVDMTTAHSFNQTFFTDMELPVDNRIGEENDGWRLAKVTLGNERVSLSGEGALWGSGPSASDLLNLIREAGGISEPTLRDKTARLHIEGEVLRLIRLRTLTAQLQGRQPGPEASVRKALADEHGQNVMRLAKDLAGTHGMLTNTGPLGGSPQFPVTHAVVEGWQSWHGGFLFSPALTIGGGTSEVQRNIVAERVLGLPHDIDVQSGQTWGETRG
;
A
#
# COMPACT_ATOMS: atom_id res chain seq x y z
N MET A 1 -23.31 -12.01 5.87
CA MET A 1 -22.20 -12.38 4.97
C MET A 1 -22.77 -13.35 3.97
N ASP A 2 -22.58 -13.03 2.72
CA ASP A 2 -22.88 -13.95 1.62
C ASP A 2 -21.62 -14.77 1.34
N PHE A 3 -21.77 -16.10 1.29
CA PHE A 3 -20.68 -17.04 1.01
C PHE A 3 -20.85 -17.71 -0.35
N ASP A 4 -21.90 -17.33 -1.09
CA ASP A 4 -22.14 -17.88 -2.41
C ASP A 4 -21.15 -17.26 -3.40
N TRP A 5 -20.25 -18.11 -3.90
CA TRP A 5 -19.25 -17.71 -4.88
C TRP A 5 -19.85 -17.69 -6.28
N PRO A 6 -19.48 -16.76 -7.17
CA PRO A 6 -19.99 -16.73 -8.54
C PRO A 6 -19.77 -18.08 -9.25
N ALA A 7 -20.80 -18.58 -9.89
CA ALA A 7 -20.76 -19.86 -10.59
C ALA A 7 -19.79 -19.82 -11.79
N ASP A 8 -19.33 -21.01 -12.21
CA ASP A 8 -18.40 -21.12 -13.35
C ASP A 8 -19.00 -20.68 -14.69
N ASP A 9 -20.32 -20.70 -14.84
CA ASP A 9 -21.10 -20.26 -15.98
C ASP A 9 -21.63 -18.81 -15.85
N ASP A 10 -21.16 -18.06 -14.85
CA ASP A 10 -21.47 -16.61 -14.76
C ASP A 10 -21.08 -15.91 -16.04
N SER A 11 -22.00 -15.15 -16.62
CA SER A 11 -21.81 -14.47 -17.92
C SER A 11 -20.58 -13.58 -17.95
N ARG A 12 -20.21 -12.96 -16.82
CA ARG A 12 -19.01 -12.12 -16.69
C ARG A 12 -17.72 -12.95 -16.80
N ARG A 13 -17.70 -14.20 -16.27
CA ARG A 13 -16.57 -15.12 -16.45
C ARG A 13 -16.40 -15.48 -17.92
N LEU A 14 -17.51 -15.83 -18.59
CA LEU A 14 -17.47 -16.19 -20.01
C LEU A 14 -16.97 -15.03 -20.86
N GLU A 15 -17.42 -13.80 -20.60
CA GLU A 15 -16.94 -12.61 -21.30
C GLU A 15 -15.42 -12.42 -21.16
N ILE A 16 -14.86 -12.59 -19.95
CA ILE A 16 -13.42 -12.45 -19.71
C ILE A 16 -12.64 -13.58 -20.41
N ARG A 17 -13.13 -14.82 -20.34
CA ARG A 17 -12.52 -15.96 -21.02
C ARG A 17 -12.50 -15.78 -22.53
N ASP A 18 -13.60 -15.30 -23.12
CA ASP A 18 -13.69 -14.99 -24.53
C ASP A 18 -12.73 -13.84 -24.92
N TRP A 19 -12.64 -12.80 -24.11
CA TRP A 19 -11.71 -11.71 -24.33
C TRP A 19 -10.24 -12.20 -24.26
N LEU A 20 -9.89 -13.04 -23.28
CA LEU A 20 -8.57 -13.65 -23.16
C LEU A 20 -8.23 -14.50 -24.38
N ALA A 21 -9.16 -15.32 -24.86
CA ALA A 21 -8.98 -16.14 -26.06
C ALA A 21 -8.74 -15.29 -27.30
N GLN A 22 -9.48 -14.20 -27.47
CA GLN A 22 -9.32 -13.26 -28.60
C GLN A 22 -7.99 -12.50 -28.57
N ASN A 23 -7.38 -12.33 -27.37
CA ASN A 23 -6.10 -11.66 -27.18
C ASN A 23 -4.94 -12.67 -27.00
N GLY A 24 -5.09 -13.90 -27.48
CA GLY A 24 -4.02 -14.91 -27.54
C GLY A 24 -3.64 -15.55 -26.21
N GLY A 25 -4.45 -15.35 -25.16
CA GLY A 25 -4.21 -15.91 -23.81
C GLY A 25 -3.16 -15.19 -22.98
N ASP A 26 -2.35 -14.32 -23.56
CA ASP A 26 -1.36 -13.46 -22.88
C ASP A 26 -1.44 -12.04 -23.48
N PRO A 27 -2.42 -11.22 -23.08
CA PRO A 27 -2.65 -9.90 -23.63
C PRO A 27 -1.50 -8.93 -23.29
N SER A 28 -1.21 -8.00 -24.20
CA SER A 28 -0.31 -6.88 -23.88
C SER A 28 -0.84 -6.04 -22.72
N GLN A 29 0.06 -5.36 -21.98
CA GLN A 29 -0.34 -4.49 -20.87
C GLN A 29 -1.23 -3.34 -21.34
N GLU A 30 -1.03 -2.86 -22.55
CA GLU A 30 -1.90 -1.84 -23.18
C GLU A 30 -3.31 -2.39 -23.44
N ALA A 31 -3.43 -3.60 -24.03
CA ALA A 31 -4.74 -4.24 -24.23
C ALA A 31 -5.44 -4.50 -22.90
N LEU A 32 -4.69 -4.94 -21.87
CA LEU A 32 -5.22 -5.18 -20.54
C LEU A 32 -5.69 -3.89 -19.86
N ALA A 33 -4.98 -2.78 -20.03
CA ALA A 33 -5.38 -1.47 -19.53
C ALA A 33 -6.67 -0.99 -20.20
N HIS A 34 -6.72 -1.08 -21.54
CA HIS A 34 -7.91 -0.64 -22.32
C HIS A 34 -9.14 -1.53 -22.14
N SER A 35 -8.99 -2.80 -21.73
CA SER A 35 -10.13 -3.64 -21.35
C SER A 35 -10.80 -3.18 -20.05
N GLY A 36 -10.10 -2.40 -19.23
CA GLY A 36 -10.53 -2.00 -17.89
C GLY A 36 -10.24 -3.05 -16.82
N TYR A 37 -9.58 -4.15 -17.15
CA TYR A 37 -9.31 -5.26 -16.21
C TYR A 37 -8.13 -5.00 -15.27
N VAL A 38 -7.35 -3.93 -15.48
CA VAL A 38 -6.27 -3.54 -14.55
C VAL A 38 -6.82 -2.96 -13.26
N ALA A 39 -7.75 -2.01 -13.38
CA ALA A 39 -8.43 -1.35 -12.26
C ALA A 39 -9.94 -1.36 -12.45
N PRO A 40 -10.60 -2.54 -12.37
CA PRO A 40 -11.97 -2.70 -12.80
C PRO A 40 -12.98 -1.81 -12.06
N HIS A 41 -12.68 -1.42 -10.83
CA HIS A 41 -13.51 -0.51 -10.03
C HIS A 41 -13.38 0.97 -10.40
N TRP A 42 -12.39 1.35 -11.21
CA TRP A 42 -12.23 2.74 -11.62
C TRP A 42 -13.36 3.16 -12.59
N PRO A 43 -13.63 4.49 -12.67
CA PRO A 43 -14.61 5.00 -13.63
C PRO A 43 -14.14 4.81 -15.08
N ARG A 44 -15.10 4.73 -15.98
CA ARG A 44 -14.81 4.77 -17.42
C ARG A 44 -14.15 6.12 -17.79
N PRO A 45 -13.20 6.15 -18.71
CA PRO A 45 -12.75 5.04 -19.58
C PRO A 45 -11.62 4.18 -18.94
N TYR A 46 -11.15 4.51 -17.74
CA TYR A 46 -9.97 3.91 -17.08
C TYR A 46 -10.25 2.56 -16.41
N GLY A 47 -11.51 2.22 -16.19
CA GLY A 47 -12.00 0.98 -15.62
C GLY A 47 -13.39 0.66 -16.11
N LEU A 48 -14.09 -0.23 -15.40
CA LEU A 48 -15.41 -0.75 -15.76
C LEU A 48 -16.52 -0.29 -14.79
N GLU A 49 -16.17 0.46 -13.73
CA GLU A 49 -17.08 0.73 -12.60
C GLU A 49 -17.59 -0.57 -11.98
N ALA A 50 -16.75 -1.63 -12.03
CA ALA A 50 -17.10 -2.97 -11.63
C ALA A 50 -17.42 -3.05 -10.15
N ASP A 51 -18.53 -3.71 -9.83
CA ASP A 51 -18.85 -4.08 -8.45
C ASP A 51 -17.81 -5.07 -7.85
N PRO A 52 -17.76 -5.27 -6.55
CA PRO A 52 -16.76 -6.14 -5.92
C PRO A 52 -16.80 -7.59 -6.40
N ILE A 53 -17.97 -8.15 -6.79
CA ILE A 53 -18.06 -9.51 -7.33
C ILE A 53 -17.43 -9.57 -8.73
N HIS A 54 -17.72 -8.59 -9.57
CA HIS A 54 -17.11 -8.50 -10.90
C HIS A 54 -15.59 -8.35 -10.82
N GLN A 55 -15.09 -7.57 -9.84
CA GLN A 55 -13.64 -7.46 -9.58
C GLN A 55 -13.01 -8.82 -9.22
N ILE A 56 -13.66 -9.59 -8.33
CA ILE A 56 -13.20 -10.93 -7.95
C ILE A 56 -13.16 -11.86 -9.17
N ILE A 57 -14.21 -11.85 -9.97
CA ILE A 57 -14.29 -12.67 -11.21
C ILE A 57 -13.12 -12.33 -12.14
N ILE A 58 -12.85 -11.04 -12.38
CA ILE A 58 -11.74 -10.60 -13.22
C ILE A 58 -10.41 -11.09 -12.64
N ASP A 59 -10.19 -10.94 -11.34
CA ASP A 59 -8.96 -11.37 -10.68
C ASP A 59 -8.74 -12.88 -10.79
N GLU A 60 -9.79 -13.67 -10.60
CA GLU A 60 -9.74 -15.14 -10.72
C GLU A 60 -9.46 -15.60 -12.15
N GLU A 61 -10.16 -15.04 -13.14
CA GLU A 61 -9.97 -15.44 -14.54
C GLU A 61 -8.59 -15.05 -15.08
N LEU A 62 -8.09 -13.85 -14.72
CA LEU A 62 -6.73 -13.45 -15.08
C LEU A 62 -5.68 -14.33 -14.39
N ALA A 63 -5.88 -14.66 -13.11
CA ALA A 63 -4.98 -15.55 -12.38
C ALA A 63 -4.97 -16.97 -12.96
N ALA A 64 -6.15 -17.52 -13.29
CA ALA A 64 -6.30 -18.84 -13.93
C ALA A 64 -5.62 -18.90 -15.31
N ALA A 65 -5.64 -17.79 -16.06
CA ALA A 65 -4.95 -17.66 -17.33
C ALA A 65 -3.44 -17.36 -17.20
N GLY A 66 -2.94 -17.14 -15.98
CA GLY A 66 -1.54 -16.76 -15.74
C GLY A 66 -1.17 -15.34 -16.15
N VAL A 67 -2.17 -14.49 -16.45
CA VAL A 67 -1.98 -13.10 -16.86
C VAL A 67 -1.54 -12.24 -15.68
N LYS A 68 -0.42 -11.52 -15.85
CA LYS A 68 0.12 -10.62 -14.83
C LYS A 68 -0.11 -9.17 -15.23
N ARG A 69 -0.60 -8.38 -14.28
CA ARG A 69 -0.66 -6.93 -14.42
C ARG A 69 0.72 -6.33 -14.14
N ALA A 70 1.26 -5.52 -15.07
CA ALA A 70 2.49 -4.75 -14.82
C ALA A 70 2.22 -3.57 -13.88
N ALA A 71 1.03 -2.99 -13.97
CA ALA A 71 0.57 -1.93 -13.08
C ALA A 71 0.46 -2.42 -11.63
N GLY A 72 0.90 -1.60 -10.69
CA GLY A 72 0.81 -1.93 -9.27
C GLY A 72 1.37 -0.84 -8.36
N GLY A 73 1.56 -1.20 -7.11
CA GLY A 73 2.20 -0.37 -6.10
C GLY A 73 1.54 0.99 -5.91
N ILE A 74 2.36 2.01 -5.69
CA ILE A 74 1.93 3.37 -5.35
C ILE A 74 1.18 4.03 -6.52
N GLY A 75 1.60 3.78 -7.76
CA GLY A 75 0.92 4.34 -8.94
C GLY A 75 -0.54 3.93 -9.00
N LEU A 76 -0.80 2.62 -9.06
CA LEU A 76 -2.16 2.08 -9.19
C LEU A 76 -2.99 2.23 -7.92
N GLY A 77 -2.37 1.96 -6.76
CA GLY A 77 -3.11 1.90 -5.50
C GLY A 77 -3.36 3.24 -4.84
N TRP A 78 -2.52 4.25 -5.04
CA TRP A 78 -2.55 5.51 -4.26
C TRP A 78 -2.60 6.75 -5.15
N ALA A 79 -1.68 6.90 -6.11
CA ALA A 79 -1.63 8.07 -6.99
C ALA A 79 -2.85 8.13 -7.93
N GLY A 80 -3.15 7.03 -8.61
CA GLY A 80 -4.27 6.96 -9.55
C GLY A 80 -5.62 7.32 -8.92
N PRO A 81 -6.03 6.69 -7.81
CA PRO A 81 -7.27 7.08 -7.10
C PRO A 81 -7.29 8.55 -6.67
N THR A 82 -6.14 9.13 -6.28
CA THR A 82 -6.07 10.53 -5.90
C THR A 82 -6.18 11.46 -7.12
N ILE A 83 -5.56 11.10 -8.24
CA ILE A 83 -5.70 11.83 -9.51
C ILE A 83 -7.13 11.76 -10.03
N LEU A 84 -7.79 10.59 -9.95
CA LEU A 84 -9.21 10.45 -10.29
C LEU A 84 -10.11 11.35 -9.44
N PHE A 85 -9.80 11.46 -8.14
CA PHE A 85 -10.63 12.21 -7.20
C PHE A 85 -10.43 13.73 -7.31
N GLY A 86 -9.20 14.22 -7.53
CA GLY A 86 -8.89 15.65 -7.45
C GLY A 86 -8.15 16.24 -8.64
N GLY A 87 -7.71 15.41 -9.58
CA GLY A 87 -6.98 15.84 -10.76
C GLY A 87 -7.89 16.48 -11.83
N THR A 88 -7.32 17.38 -12.61
CA THR A 88 -7.98 17.93 -13.81
C THR A 88 -8.13 16.85 -14.88
N PRO A 89 -9.05 17.01 -15.85
CA PRO A 89 -9.18 16.08 -16.99
C PRO A 89 -7.84 15.88 -17.73
N ARG A 90 -7.04 16.94 -17.89
CA ARG A 90 -5.72 16.88 -18.53
C ARG A 90 -4.73 16.03 -17.70
N GLN A 91 -4.75 16.17 -16.39
CA GLN A 91 -3.91 15.34 -15.49
C GLN A 91 -4.36 13.88 -15.52
N GLN A 92 -5.66 13.61 -15.49
CA GLN A 92 -6.21 12.26 -15.61
C GLN A 92 -5.78 11.60 -16.92
N GLU A 93 -5.96 12.27 -18.06
CA GLU A 93 -5.56 11.77 -19.38
C GLU A 93 -4.05 11.51 -19.45
N ARG A 94 -3.23 12.42 -18.93
CA ARG A 94 -1.76 12.31 -18.97
C ARG A 94 -1.21 11.18 -18.13
N TYR A 95 -1.77 10.93 -16.94
CA TYR A 95 -1.12 10.08 -15.95
C TYR A 95 -1.80 8.72 -15.75
N LEU A 96 -3.11 8.60 -15.97
CA LEU A 96 -3.80 7.36 -15.62
C LEU A 96 -3.48 6.21 -16.59
N TRP A 97 -3.34 6.47 -17.88
CA TRP A 97 -3.00 5.42 -18.84
C TRP A 97 -1.60 4.84 -18.60
N PRO A 98 -0.52 5.63 -18.44
CA PRO A 98 0.80 5.10 -18.09
C PRO A 98 0.85 4.39 -16.73
N ILE A 99 0.01 4.80 -15.77
CA ILE A 99 -0.18 4.04 -14.52
C ILE A 99 -0.80 2.68 -14.78
N LEU A 100 -1.85 2.60 -15.61
CA LEU A 100 -2.56 1.36 -15.91
C LEU A 100 -1.73 0.39 -16.76
N THR A 101 -0.87 0.88 -17.64
CA THR A 101 0.06 0.04 -18.42
C THR A 101 1.29 -0.38 -17.62
N GLY A 102 1.57 0.30 -16.49
CA GLY A 102 2.78 0.08 -15.69
C GLY A 102 4.04 0.71 -16.30
N GLU A 103 3.91 1.60 -17.30
CA GLU A 103 5.03 2.30 -17.92
C GLU A 103 5.66 3.33 -16.98
N GLU A 104 4.86 3.96 -16.12
CA GLU A 104 5.33 4.97 -15.17
C GLU A 104 5.21 4.46 -13.74
N ILE A 105 6.34 4.38 -13.06
CA ILE A 105 6.44 4.00 -11.65
C ILE A 105 6.35 5.26 -10.78
N TRP A 106 5.61 5.15 -9.68
CA TRP A 106 5.34 6.25 -8.77
C TRP A 106 5.87 5.96 -7.37
N CYS A 107 6.30 7.01 -6.67
CA CYS A 107 6.63 6.96 -5.24
C CYS A 107 5.76 7.93 -4.44
N GLN A 108 5.83 7.81 -3.10
CA GLN A 108 5.15 8.70 -2.17
C GLN A 108 6.18 9.57 -1.43
N LEU A 109 5.95 10.89 -1.43
CA LEU A 109 6.80 11.91 -0.83
C LEU A 109 6.00 12.62 0.29
N PHE A 110 5.68 11.88 1.35
CA PHE A 110 4.81 12.35 2.44
C PHE A 110 5.58 12.59 3.73
N SER A 111 6.07 11.51 4.36
CA SER A 111 6.74 11.57 5.65
C SER A 111 8.01 12.40 5.63
N GLU A 112 8.30 13.10 6.72
CA GLU A 112 9.52 13.84 6.97
C GLU A 112 10.24 13.27 8.18
N PRO A 113 11.55 13.54 8.40
CA PRO A 113 12.26 13.07 9.58
C PRO A 113 11.54 13.39 10.90
N ASP A 114 10.91 14.57 10.99
CA ASP A 114 10.19 15.04 12.18
C ASP A 114 8.67 14.94 12.07
N SER A 115 8.13 14.37 10.99
CA SER A 115 6.69 14.38 10.70
C SER A 115 6.24 13.07 10.02
N GLY A 116 6.07 12.02 10.80
CA GLY A 116 5.55 10.73 10.37
C GLY A 116 4.08 10.56 10.77
N SER A 117 3.80 10.15 12.02
CA SER A 117 2.43 9.97 12.53
C SER A 117 1.63 11.27 12.58
N ASP A 118 2.26 12.40 12.95
CA ASP A 118 1.69 13.75 12.81
C ASP A 118 2.05 14.34 11.44
N LEU A 119 1.56 13.69 10.38
CA LEU A 119 1.87 14.05 9.01
C LEU A 119 1.45 15.50 8.67
N ALA A 120 0.36 15.98 9.27
CA ALA A 120 -0.09 17.35 9.04
C ALA A 120 0.91 18.42 9.52
N ASN A 121 1.87 18.03 10.36
CA ASN A 121 2.92 18.91 10.85
C ASN A 121 4.14 19.01 9.91
N LEU A 122 4.03 18.55 8.67
CA LEU A 122 5.09 18.60 7.67
C LEU A 122 5.62 20.03 7.44
N ALA A 123 6.93 20.14 7.18
CA ALA A 123 7.67 21.40 7.06
C ALA A 123 8.23 21.68 5.66
N THR A 124 8.28 20.68 4.76
CA THR A 124 8.63 20.90 3.35
C THR A 124 7.71 21.99 2.79
N ARG A 125 8.29 23.11 2.33
CA ARG A 125 7.54 24.28 1.85
C ARG A 125 7.46 24.29 0.33
N ALA A 126 6.34 24.78 -0.19
CA ALA A 126 6.13 25.10 -1.59
C ALA A 126 5.61 26.54 -1.68
N VAL A 127 6.50 27.47 -1.98
CA VAL A 127 6.17 28.91 -2.07
C VAL A 127 5.85 29.24 -3.51
N ARG A 128 4.68 29.81 -3.76
CA ARG A 128 4.27 30.20 -5.11
C ARG A 128 5.05 31.41 -5.62
N ASP A 129 5.59 31.28 -6.82
CA ASP A 129 6.29 32.33 -7.56
C ASP A 129 5.75 32.36 -9.01
N GLY A 130 4.75 33.18 -9.24
CA GLY A 130 4.08 33.30 -10.54
C GLY A 130 3.37 32.00 -10.97
N ASP A 131 3.88 31.34 -12.00
CA ASP A 131 3.34 30.12 -12.60
C ASP A 131 4.01 28.83 -12.07
N ARG A 132 4.82 28.94 -11.03
CA ARG A 132 5.52 27.82 -10.40
C ARG A 132 5.49 27.90 -8.87
N TYR A 133 5.89 26.81 -8.23
CA TYR A 133 6.20 26.71 -6.81
C TYR A 133 7.70 26.43 -6.64
N ILE A 134 8.33 27.12 -5.69
CA ILE A 134 9.70 26.84 -5.25
C ILE A 134 9.60 25.93 -4.02
N VAL A 135 10.11 24.70 -4.15
CA VAL A 135 10.00 23.67 -3.11
C VAL A 135 11.33 23.51 -2.38
N ASN A 136 11.29 23.58 -1.05
CA ASN A 136 12.42 23.37 -0.16
C ASN A 136 12.05 22.50 1.01
N GLY A 137 12.90 21.52 1.37
CA GLY A 137 12.70 20.62 2.48
C GLY A 137 13.22 19.21 2.23
N SER A 138 12.71 18.24 2.97
CA SER A 138 13.08 16.84 2.74
C SER A 138 11.96 15.88 3.09
N LYS A 139 11.93 14.74 2.41
CA LYS A 139 11.05 13.61 2.67
C LYS A 139 11.87 12.37 2.98
N ILE A 140 11.30 11.46 3.78
CA ILE A 140 11.98 10.23 4.17
C ILE A 140 11.06 9.01 3.96
N TRP A 141 11.63 7.83 3.89
CA TRP A 141 10.92 6.57 3.62
C TRP A 141 10.23 6.53 2.26
N SER A 142 10.79 7.27 1.29
CA SER A 142 10.28 7.31 -0.08
C SER A 142 10.56 5.98 -0.78
N SER A 143 9.60 5.04 -0.68
CA SER A 143 9.73 3.68 -1.21
C SER A 143 9.90 3.71 -2.72
N GLY A 144 10.98 3.09 -3.23
CA GLY A 144 11.23 2.96 -4.66
C GLY A 144 11.49 4.27 -5.41
N ALA A 145 11.72 5.40 -4.73
CA ALA A 145 11.91 6.71 -5.36
C ALA A 145 13.02 6.72 -6.42
N HIS A 146 14.09 5.93 -6.21
CA HIS A 146 15.21 5.80 -7.15
C HIS A 146 14.85 5.10 -8.48
N ARG A 147 13.65 4.52 -8.59
CA ARG A 147 13.12 3.86 -9.81
C ARG A 147 11.88 4.54 -10.35
N SER A 148 11.39 5.57 -9.64
CA SER A 148 10.13 6.24 -9.97
C SER A 148 10.35 7.39 -10.93
N GLN A 149 9.44 7.55 -11.89
CA GLN A 149 9.38 8.70 -12.77
C GLN A 149 8.63 9.86 -12.10
N PHE A 150 7.66 9.53 -11.24
CA PHE A 150 6.85 10.53 -10.55
C PHE A 150 6.69 10.22 -9.06
N GLY A 151 6.50 11.27 -8.27
CA GLY A 151 6.12 11.19 -6.87
C GLY A 151 4.82 11.96 -6.60
N ILE A 152 4.02 11.45 -5.67
CA ILE A 152 2.94 12.22 -5.05
C ILE A 152 3.52 12.97 -3.86
N LEU A 153 3.58 14.29 -3.95
CA LEU A 153 4.19 15.16 -2.95
C LEU A 153 3.12 15.97 -2.20
N ILE A 154 3.21 16.03 -0.88
CA ILE A 154 2.51 17.04 -0.07
C ILE A 154 3.51 18.03 0.52
N ALA A 155 3.19 19.31 0.43
CA ALA A 155 4.05 20.38 0.91
C ALA A 155 3.22 21.51 1.54
N ARG A 156 3.86 22.28 2.44
CA ARG A 156 3.30 23.44 3.11
C ARG A 156 3.25 24.63 2.16
N THR A 157 2.05 25.10 1.82
CA THR A 157 1.84 26.30 0.99
C THR A 157 1.43 27.51 1.81
N ASP A 158 0.81 27.30 2.99
CA ASP A 158 0.40 28.38 3.90
C ASP A 158 0.77 28.02 5.35
N PRO A 159 1.72 28.72 6.00
CA PRO A 159 2.08 28.50 7.40
C PRO A 159 1.17 29.25 8.40
N ASP A 160 0.38 30.21 7.93
CA ASP A 160 -0.39 31.16 8.77
C ASP A 160 -1.82 30.67 9.06
N VAL A 161 -2.07 29.39 8.78
CA VAL A 161 -3.35 28.70 9.06
C VAL A 161 -3.09 27.42 9.87
N PRO A 162 -4.13 26.81 10.46
CA PRO A 162 -4.01 25.53 11.16
C PRO A 162 -3.37 24.44 10.27
N LYS A 163 -2.54 23.58 10.88
CA LYS A 163 -1.65 22.62 10.17
C LYS A 163 -2.31 21.82 9.03
N HIS A 164 -3.58 21.48 9.16
CA HIS A 164 -4.33 20.74 8.15
C HIS A 164 -4.84 21.57 6.97
N ARG A 165 -4.81 22.89 7.07
CA ARG A 165 -5.39 23.82 6.07
C ARG A 165 -4.36 24.48 5.16
N GLY A 166 -3.08 24.37 5.49
CA GLY A 166 -2.01 25.02 4.75
C GLY A 166 -1.15 24.04 3.91
N VAL A 167 -1.71 22.93 3.48
CA VAL A 167 -1.00 21.90 2.71
C VAL A 167 -1.58 21.79 1.31
N SER A 168 -0.72 21.71 0.30
CA SER A 168 -1.10 21.42 -1.09
C SER A 168 -0.51 20.09 -1.56
N TYR A 169 -1.10 19.55 -2.62
CA TYR A 169 -0.76 18.24 -3.18
C TYR A 169 -0.25 18.39 -4.61
N PHE A 170 0.87 17.72 -4.93
CA PHE A 170 1.56 17.90 -6.21
C PHE A 170 1.94 16.56 -6.84
N ILE A 171 1.95 16.53 -8.16
CA ILE A 171 2.69 15.56 -8.97
C ILE A 171 4.13 16.07 -9.13
N CYS A 172 5.10 15.32 -8.64
CA CYS A 172 6.50 15.68 -8.64
C CYS A 172 7.25 14.77 -9.63
N PRO A 173 7.72 15.28 -10.79
CA PRO A 173 8.66 14.54 -11.63
C PRO A 173 9.96 14.32 -10.86
N MET A 174 10.46 13.08 -10.83
CA MET A 174 11.59 12.70 -9.99
C MET A 174 12.96 13.09 -10.57
N ASP A 175 12.99 13.58 -11.81
CA ASP A 175 14.16 14.11 -12.52
C ASP A 175 14.25 15.65 -12.48
N THR A 176 13.37 16.31 -11.69
CA THR A 176 13.34 17.77 -11.57
C THR A 176 14.64 18.29 -10.95
N PRO A 177 15.31 19.30 -11.54
CA PRO A 177 16.46 19.93 -10.93
C PRO A 177 16.19 20.43 -9.52
N GLY A 178 17.14 20.22 -8.59
CA GLY A 178 16.98 20.54 -7.18
C GLY A 178 16.37 19.40 -6.35
N LEU A 179 16.03 18.24 -6.96
CA LEU A 179 15.67 17.01 -6.26
C LEU A 179 16.88 16.09 -6.17
N GLU A 180 17.23 15.66 -4.97
CA GLU A 180 18.30 14.70 -4.72
C GLU A 180 17.80 13.52 -3.88
N LEU A 181 18.25 12.31 -4.23
CA LEU A 181 17.92 11.09 -3.53
C LEU A 181 19.12 10.53 -2.78
N GLN A 182 18.93 10.20 -1.50
CA GLN A 182 19.90 9.45 -0.72
C GLN A 182 19.34 8.08 -0.35
N PRO A 183 20.06 6.98 -0.63
CA PRO A 183 19.60 5.63 -0.32
C PRO A 183 19.55 5.39 1.17
N ILE A 184 18.51 4.68 1.61
CA ILE A 184 18.41 4.09 2.94
C ILE A 184 18.50 2.59 2.77
N VAL A 185 19.56 2.00 3.33
CA VAL A 185 19.74 0.55 3.37
C VAL A 185 19.12 0.03 4.66
N ASP A 186 18.14 -0.86 4.54
CA ASP A 186 17.42 -1.43 5.67
C ASP A 186 18.10 -2.71 6.22
N MET A 187 17.54 -3.31 7.27
CA MET A 187 18.09 -4.52 7.91
C MET A 187 18.14 -5.73 6.96
N THR A 188 17.39 -5.73 5.87
CA THR A 188 17.44 -6.79 4.84
C THR A 188 18.62 -6.61 3.89
N THR A 189 19.42 -5.56 4.07
CA THR A 189 20.47 -5.08 3.17
C THR A 189 19.97 -4.56 1.83
N ALA A 190 18.66 -4.42 1.68
CA ALA A 190 18.05 -3.88 0.47
C ALA A 190 18.04 -2.34 0.49
N HIS A 191 18.13 -1.75 -0.70
CA HIS A 191 17.87 -0.34 -0.92
C HIS A 191 16.42 -0.18 -1.39
N SER A 192 15.48 -0.25 -0.44
CA SER A 192 14.05 -0.12 -0.74
C SER A 192 13.53 1.29 -0.52
N PHE A 193 14.17 2.05 0.34
CA PHE A 193 13.76 3.38 0.76
C PHE A 193 14.80 4.45 0.43
N ASN A 194 14.35 5.69 0.36
CA ASN A 194 15.19 6.84 0.13
C ASN A 194 14.80 7.99 1.06
N GLN A 195 15.77 8.84 1.37
CA GLN A 195 15.52 10.22 1.76
C GLN A 195 15.58 11.09 0.52
N THR A 196 14.63 11.99 0.35
CA THR A 196 14.52 12.90 -0.79
C THR A 196 14.72 14.32 -0.31
N PHE A 197 15.61 15.06 -0.92
CA PHE A 197 15.88 16.46 -0.59
C PHE A 197 15.42 17.36 -1.73
N PHE A 198 14.87 18.51 -1.37
CA PHE A 198 14.44 19.55 -2.29
C PHE A 198 15.19 20.84 -1.96
N THR A 199 15.93 21.38 -2.94
CA THR A 199 16.67 22.63 -2.83
C THR A 199 16.30 23.51 -4.01
N ASP A 200 15.50 24.54 -3.75
CA ASP A 200 14.96 25.46 -4.75
C ASP A 200 14.37 24.73 -5.98
N MET A 201 13.75 23.56 -5.73
CA MET A 201 13.12 22.76 -6.79
C MET A 201 11.90 23.50 -7.35
N GLU A 202 11.84 23.66 -8.66
CA GLU A 202 10.74 24.34 -9.33
C GLU A 202 9.68 23.34 -9.79
N LEU A 203 8.43 23.54 -9.37
CA LEU A 203 7.28 22.79 -9.85
C LEU A 203 6.26 23.72 -10.51
N PRO A 204 5.87 23.49 -11.77
CA PRO A 204 4.79 24.22 -12.42
C PRO A 204 3.47 24.16 -11.62
N VAL A 205 2.69 25.23 -11.65
CA VAL A 205 1.37 25.28 -11.00
C VAL A 205 0.45 24.16 -11.53
N ASP A 206 0.58 23.77 -12.79
CA ASP A 206 -0.17 22.68 -13.42
C ASP A 206 0.12 21.30 -12.79
N ASN A 207 1.21 21.17 -12.04
CA ASN A 207 1.52 19.93 -11.29
C ASN A 207 0.74 19.82 -9.97
N ARG A 208 0.06 20.89 -9.52
CA ARG A 208 -0.80 20.83 -8.33
C ARG A 208 -2.09 20.07 -8.64
N ILE A 209 -2.44 19.11 -7.77
CA ILE A 209 -3.73 18.43 -7.80
C ILE A 209 -4.69 19.18 -6.87
N GLY A 210 -5.89 19.48 -7.37
CA GLY A 210 -6.90 20.21 -6.62
C GLY A 210 -6.54 21.69 -6.38
N GLU A 211 -7.25 22.32 -5.45
CA GLU A 211 -7.02 23.71 -5.09
C GLU A 211 -5.81 23.87 -4.14
N GLU A 212 -5.22 25.06 -4.13
CA GLU A 212 -4.17 25.40 -3.16
C GLU A 212 -4.72 25.29 -1.74
N ASN A 213 -3.93 24.69 -0.84
CA ASN A 213 -4.29 24.42 0.55
C ASN A 213 -5.37 23.32 0.77
N ASP A 214 -5.84 22.61 -0.29
CA ASP A 214 -6.75 21.47 -0.18
C ASP A 214 -6.02 20.11 -0.12
N GLY A 215 -4.70 20.11 -0.05
CA GLY A 215 -3.87 18.92 -0.11
C GLY A 215 -4.14 17.92 1.01
N TRP A 216 -4.57 18.37 2.19
CA TRP A 216 -4.91 17.45 3.28
C TRP A 216 -6.14 16.58 2.98
N ARG A 217 -7.13 17.10 2.28
CA ARG A 217 -8.29 16.31 1.81
C ARG A 217 -7.84 15.23 0.84
N LEU A 218 -6.95 15.56 -0.09
CA LEU A 218 -6.38 14.63 -1.06
C LEU A 218 -5.46 13.60 -0.38
N ALA A 219 -4.64 14.02 0.57
CA ALA A 219 -3.80 13.11 1.36
C ALA A 219 -4.65 12.06 2.12
N LYS A 220 -5.82 12.44 2.64
CA LYS A 220 -6.75 11.47 3.27
C LYS A 220 -7.29 10.43 2.28
N VAL A 221 -7.50 10.78 1.01
CA VAL A 221 -7.87 9.82 -0.05
C VAL A 221 -6.73 8.85 -0.28
N THR A 222 -5.50 9.35 -0.47
CA THR A 222 -4.30 8.53 -0.63
C THR A 222 -4.11 7.56 0.55
N LEU A 223 -4.13 8.08 1.78
CA LEU A 223 -3.95 7.27 3.00
C LEU A 223 -5.09 6.26 3.23
N GLY A 224 -6.30 6.56 2.75
CA GLY A 224 -7.43 5.63 2.75
C GLY A 224 -7.17 4.43 1.85
N ASN A 225 -6.74 4.68 0.61
CA ASN A 225 -6.40 3.65 -0.36
C ASN A 225 -5.15 2.85 0.05
N GLU A 226 -4.15 3.51 0.65
CA GLU A 226 -2.97 2.86 1.22
C GLU A 226 -3.36 1.76 2.22
N ARG A 227 -4.21 2.08 3.20
CA ARG A 227 -4.68 1.09 4.19
C ARG A 227 -5.39 -0.12 3.57
N VAL A 228 -6.13 0.09 2.48
CA VAL A 228 -6.80 -1.00 1.76
C VAL A 228 -5.76 -1.86 1.05
N SER A 229 -4.84 -1.26 0.30
CA SER A 229 -3.82 -1.98 -0.49
C SER A 229 -2.83 -2.76 0.40
N LEU A 230 -2.43 -2.19 1.54
CA LEU A 230 -1.53 -2.85 2.49
C LEU A 230 -2.20 -3.98 3.30
N SER A 231 -3.49 -4.17 3.15
CA SER A 231 -4.27 -5.21 3.85
C SER A 231 -4.56 -6.43 2.97
N GLY A 232 -3.72 -6.77 1.97
CA GLY A 232 -3.84 -7.94 1.13
C GLY A 232 -3.70 -9.28 1.88
N GLU A 233 -3.53 -10.40 1.16
CA GLU A 233 -3.51 -11.76 1.76
C GLU A 233 -2.14 -12.16 2.31
N GLY A 234 -1.04 -11.60 1.80
CA GLY A 234 0.31 -11.87 2.29
C GLY A 234 0.58 -11.26 3.67
N ALA A 235 1.47 -11.90 4.43
CA ALA A 235 1.81 -11.46 5.78
C ALA A 235 2.57 -10.12 5.84
N LEU A 236 3.13 -9.65 4.71
CA LEU A 236 3.94 -8.43 4.62
C LEU A 236 3.22 -7.40 3.74
N TRP A 237 2.27 -6.66 4.32
CA TRP A 237 1.45 -5.67 3.59
C TRP A 237 0.80 -6.22 2.32
N GLY A 238 0.20 -7.42 2.44
CA GLY A 238 -0.46 -8.08 1.31
C GLY A 238 0.48 -8.79 0.34
N SER A 239 1.75 -8.89 0.69
CA SER A 239 2.79 -9.56 -0.08
C SER A 239 3.54 -10.60 0.76
N GLY A 240 4.45 -11.32 0.14
CA GLY A 240 5.28 -12.32 0.81
C GLY A 240 4.52 -13.54 1.31
N PRO A 241 5.19 -14.42 2.08
CA PRO A 241 4.58 -15.63 2.58
C PRO A 241 3.43 -15.37 3.54
N SER A 242 2.39 -16.18 3.47
CA SER A 242 1.19 -16.12 4.32
C SER A 242 1.22 -17.15 5.44
N ALA A 243 0.26 -17.04 6.38
CA ALA A 243 0.03 -18.10 7.38
C ALA A 243 -0.34 -19.44 6.73
N SER A 244 -1.06 -19.41 5.60
CA SER A 244 -1.43 -20.62 4.85
C SER A 244 -0.19 -21.30 4.25
N ASP A 245 0.75 -20.53 3.71
CA ASP A 245 2.02 -21.06 3.21
C ASP A 245 2.84 -21.71 4.33
N LEU A 246 2.90 -21.06 5.50
CA LEU A 246 3.55 -21.65 6.66
C LEU A 246 2.89 -22.95 7.12
N LEU A 247 1.57 -23.02 7.13
CA LEU A 247 0.82 -24.25 7.48
C LEU A 247 1.08 -25.37 6.47
N ASN A 248 1.19 -25.06 5.19
CA ASN A 248 1.52 -26.04 4.17
C ASN A 248 2.92 -26.61 4.38
N LEU A 249 3.92 -25.74 4.61
CA LEU A 249 5.26 -26.17 4.95
C LEU A 249 5.31 -27.07 6.21
N ILE A 250 4.54 -26.72 7.24
CA ILE A 250 4.44 -27.53 8.45
C ILE A 250 3.87 -28.92 8.14
N ARG A 251 2.83 -29.02 7.30
CA ARG A 251 2.23 -30.29 6.90
C ARG A 251 3.21 -31.15 6.09
N GLU A 252 3.90 -30.53 5.13
CA GLU A 252 4.91 -31.20 4.30
C GLU A 252 6.08 -31.74 5.12
N ALA A 253 6.46 -31.02 6.18
CA ALA A 253 7.48 -31.45 7.15
C ALA A 253 7.03 -32.54 8.14
N GLY A 254 5.81 -33.05 8.03
CA GLY A 254 5.28 -34.09 8.92
C GLY A 254 4.63 -33.56 10.22
N GLY A 255 4.37 -32.25 10.30
CA GLY A 255 3.69 -31.62 11.44
C GLY A 255 4.64 -31.13 12.53
N ILE A 256 4.07 -30.68 13.65
CA ILE A 256 4.80 -30.16 14.81
C ILE A 256 4.49 -31.04 16.03
N SER A 257 5.51 -31.64 16.65
CA SER A 257 5.37 -32.45 17.87
C SER A 257 5.41 -31.62 19.15
N GLU A 258 6.10 -30.47 19.14
CA GLU A 258 6.27 -29.61 20.31
C GLU A 258 4.95 -28.85 20.60
N PRO A 259 4.37 -29.00 21.84
CA PRO A 259 3.05 -28.46 22.14
C PRO A 259 2.93 -26.94 22.05
N THR A 260 3.97 -26.20 22.46
CA THR A 260 3.97 -24.73 22.44
C THR A 260 3.98 -24.19 21.01
N LEU A 261 4.73 -24.81 20.11
CA LEU A 261 4.75 -24.44 18.70
C LEU A 261 3.42 -24.79 18.01
N ARG A 262 2.78 -25.90 18.41
CA ARG A 262 1.44 -26.25 17.93
C ARG A 262 0.40 -25.21 18.36
N ASP A 263 0.43 -24.76 19.62
CA ASP A 263 -0.48 -23.70 20.11
C ASP A 263 -0.26 -22.39 19.36
N LYS A 264 0.99 -21.94 19.19
CA LYS A 264 1.32 -20.77 18.37
C LYS A 264 0.77 -20.89 16.94
N THR A 265 0.95 -22.05 16.30
CA THR A 265 0.47 -22.33 14.95
C THR A 265 -1.06 -22.27 14.87
N ALA A 266 -1.76 -22.84 15.84
CA ALA A 266 -3.21 -22.80 15.90
C ALA A 266 -3.73 -21.36 16.07
N ARG A 267 -3.09 -20.55 16.90
CA ARG A 267 -3.43 -19.12 17.05
C ARG A 267 -3.26 -18.35 15.75
N LEU A 268 -2.15 -18.56 15.04
CA LEU A 268 -1.92 -17.90 13.75
C LEU A 268 -2.98 -18.32 12.70
N HIS A 269 -3.38 -19.58 12.69
CA HIS A 269 -4.45 -20.02 11.82
C HIS A 269 -5.76 -19.28 12.14
N ILE A 270 -6.12 -19.20 13.43
CA ILE A 270 -7.33 -18.48 13.89
C ILE A 270 -7.25 -17.00 13.48
N GLU A 271 -6.12 -16.33 13.70
CA GLU A 271 -5.92 -14.93 13.31
C GLU A 271 -6.10 -14.75 11.78
N GLY A 272 -5.51 -15.64 10.97
CA GLY A 272 -5.65 -15.64 9.52
C GLY A 272 -7.11 -15.80 9.08
N GLU A 273 -7.86 -16.72 9.70
CA GLU A 273 -9.29 -16.90 9.42
C GLU A 273 -10.12 -15.66 9.82
N VAL A 274 -9.80 -15.04 10.96
CA VAL A 274 -10.46 -13.79 11.37
C VAL A 274 -10.20 -12.68 10.35
N LEU A 275 -8.98 -12.53 9.87
CA LEU A 275 -8.62 -11.55 8.82
C LEU A 275 -9.38 -11.82 7.51
N ARG A 276 -9.51 -13.08 7.11
CA ARG A 276 -10.31 -13.50 5.95
C ARG A 276 -11.79 -13.14 6.12
N LEU A 277 -12.36 -13.40 7.28
CA LEU A 277 -13.77 -13.06 7.59
C LEU A 277 -14.00 -11.54 7.63
N ILE A 278 -13.04 -10.76 8.15
CA ILE A 278 -13.11 -9.28 8.10
C ILE A 278 -13.11 -8.79 6.66
N ARG A 279 -12.30 -9.39 5.78
CA ARG A 279 -12.30 -9.07 4.34
C ARG A 279 -13.67 -9.34 3.70
N LEU A 280 -14.24 -10.52 3.91
CA LEU A 280 -15.58 -10.87 3.39
C LEU A 280 -16.66 -9.91 3.91
N ARG A 281 -16.58 -9.50 5.18
CA ARG A 281 -17.49 -8.50 5.75
C ARG A 281 -17.35 -7.14 5.03
N THR A 282 -16.13 -6.72 4.73
CA THR A 282 -15.87 -5.47 4.00
C THR A 282 -16.44 -5.54 2.58
N LEU A 283 -16.20 -6.64 1.87
CA LEU A 283 -16.78 -6.87 0.53
C LEU A 283 -18.31 -6.85 0.56
N THR A 284 -18.93 -7.55 1.51
CA THR A 284 -20.39 -7.53 1.68
C THR A 284 -20.93 -6.11 1.92
N ALA A 285 -20.22 -5.30 2.70
CA ALA A 285 -20.60 -3.91 2.93
C ALA A 285 -20.50 -3.06 1.64
N GLN A 286 -19.45 -3.26 0.85
CA GLN A 286 -19.30 -2.59 -0.45
C GLN A 286 -20.39 -2.98 -1.45
N LEU A 287 -20.75 -4.27 -1.53
CA LEU A 287 -21.87 -4.75 -2.35
C LEU A 287 -23.21 -4.11 -1.95
N GLN A 288 -23.36 -3.70 -0.70
CA GLN A 288 -24.53 -2.96 -0.19
C GLN A 288 -24.41 -1.45 -0.38
N GLY A 289 -23.44 -0.97 -1.17
CA GLY A 289 -23.22 0.45 -1.44
C GLY A 289 -22.57 1.23 -0.29
N ARG A 290 -22.06 0.55 0.76
CA ARG A 290 -21.37 1.18 1.87
C ARG A 290 -19.88 1.30 1.55
N GLN A 291 -19.35 2.52 1.63
CA GLN A 291 -17.92 2.74 1.48
C GLN A 291 -17.14 2.21 2.69
N PRO A 292 -15.90 1.70 2.49
CA PRO A 292 -15.02 1.32 3.59
C PRO A 292 -14.82 2.49 4.55
N GLY A 293 -15.07 2.24 5.83
CA GLY A 293 -14.99 3.23 6.89
C GLY A 293 -13.76 3.04 7.79
N PRO A 294 -13.78 3.64 8.98
CA PRO A 294 -12.67 3.55 9.94
C PRO A 294 -12.43 2.12 10.44
N GLU A 295 -13.37 1.19 10.25
CA GLU A 295 -13.21 -0.25 10.54
C GLU A 295 -12.08 -0.91 9.75
N ALA A 296 -11.63 -0.34 8.64
CA ALA A 296 -10.43 -0.78 7.93
C ALA A 296 -9.18 -0.75 8.83
N SER A 297 -9.15 0.16 9.82
CA SER A 297 -8.08 0.23 10.83
C SER A 297 -8.04 -0.99 11.76
N VAL A 298 -9.18 -1.62 12.03
CA VAL A 298 -9.24 -2.89 12.81
C VAL A 298 -8.48 -3.98 12.08
N ARG A 299 -8.74 -4.10 10.77
CA ARG A 299 -8.06 -5.10 9.93
C ARG A 299 -6.57 -4.84 9.86
N LYS A 300 -6.15 -3.58 9.60
CA LYS A 300 -4.74 -3.24 9.50
C LYS A 300 -3.99 -3.51 10.80
N ALA A 301 -4.52 -3.08 11.95
CA ALA A 301 -3.90 -3.32 13.25
C ALA A 301 -3.71 -4.82 13.53
N LEU A 302 -4.69 -5.67 13.19
CA LEU A 302 -4.58 -7.11 13.36
C LEU A 302 -3.62 -7.74 12.35
N ALA A 303 -3.66 -7.31 11.08
CA ALA A 303 -2.82 -7.85 10.01
C ALA A 303 -1.33 -7.58 10.26
N ASP A 304 -0.97 -6.41 10.78
CA ASP A 304 0.42 -6.06 11.08
C ASP A 304 1.02 -6.97 12.15
N GLU A 305 0.32 -7.17 13.25
CA GLU A 305 0.76 -8.05 14.34
C GLU A 305 0.78 -9.52 13.88
N HIS A 306 -0.23 -9.94 13.13
CA HIS A 306 -0.30 -11.27 12.53
C HIS A 306 0.89 -11.53 11.61
N GLY A 307 1.23 -10.59 10.72
CA GLY A 307 2.38 -10.71 9.82
C GLY A 307 3.69 -10.89 10.57
N GLN A 308 3.93 -10.09 11.62
CA GLN A 308 5.09 -10.27 12.48
C GLN A 308 5.11 -11.66 13.14
N ASN A 309 3.97 -12.14 13.63
CA ASN A 309 3.86 -13.42 14.30
C ASN A 309 4.11 -14.60 13.34
N VAL A 310 3.62 -14.50 12.09
CA VAL A 310 3.90 -15.49 11.04
C VAL A 310 5.41 -15.60 10.80
N MET A 311 6.09 -14.45 10.64
CA MET A 311 7.52 -14.43 10.38
C MET A 311 8.34 -14.92 11.59
N ARG A 312 7.94 -14.58 12.82
CA ARG A 312 8.57 -15.09 14.05
C ARG A 312 8.42 -16.59 14.18
N LEU A 313 7.20 -17.13 13.95
CA LEU A 313 7.00 -18.57 14.03
C LEU A 313 7.82 -19.32 12.97
N ALA A 314 7.92 -18.80 11.76
CA ALA A 314 8.77 -19.39 10.72
C ALA A 314 10.24 -19.47 11.19
N LYS A 315 10.75 -18.44 11.88
CA LYS A 315 12.09 -18.45 12.48
C LYS A 315 12.22 -19.47 13.62
N ASP A 316 11.23 -19.53 14.53
CA ASP A 316 11.21 -20.50 15.63
C ASP A 316 11.27 -21.94 15.08
N LEU A 317 10.51 -22.24 14.03
CA LEU A 317 10.47 -23.55 13.37
C LEU A 317 11.77 -23.89 12.63
N ALA A 318 12.43 -22.89 12.05
CA ALA A 318 13.73 -23.09 11.40
C ALA A 318 14.87 -23.39 12.41
N GLY A 319 14.68 -23.13 13.71
CA GLY A 319 15.67 -23.34 14.76
C GLY A 319 16.99 -22.63 14.46
N THR A 320 18.12 -23.34 14.60
CA THR A 320 19.45 -22.75 14.34
C THR A 320 19.64 -22.32 12.88
N HIS A 321 18.98 -22.96 11.94
CA HIS A 321 19.01 -22.58 10.54
C HIS A 321 18.34 -21.22 10.29
N GLY A 322 17.41 -20.81 11.15
CA GLY A 322 16.81 -19.48 11.12
C GLY A 322 17.80 -18.32 11.33
N MET A 323 19.00 -18.58 11.82
CA MET A 323 20.06 -17.56 11.96
C MET A 323 20.82 -17.27 10.66
N LEU A 324 20.69 -18.13 9.66
CA LEU A 324 21.36 -17.94 8.38
C LEU A 324 20.67 -16.84 7.57
N THR A 325 21.47 -15.94 7.05
CA THR A 325 21.01 -14.80 6.25
C THR A 325 21.01 -15.11 4.74
N ASN A 326 21.70 -16.20 4.34
CA ASN A 326 21.83 -16.54 2.93
C ASN A 326 20.59 -17.27 2.42
N THR A 327 20.09 -16.83 1.31
CA THR A 327 18.97 -17.41 0.56
C THR A 327 19.40 -18.63 -0.29
N GLY A 328 20.64 -19.10 -0.13
CA GLY A 328 21.14 -20.27 -0.82
C GLY A 328 20.46 -21.58 -0.35
N PRO A 329 20.67 -22.71 -1.07
CA PRO A 329 20.03 -24.00 -0.79
C PRO A 329 20.38 -24.60 0.58
N LEU A 330 21.21 -23.96 1.37
CA LEU A 330 21.63 -24.38 2.72
C LEU A 330 20.86 -23.71 3.86
N GLY A 331 19.94 -22.79 3.56
CA GLY A 331 19.25 -21.96 4.56
C GLY A 331 18.04 -22.60 5.24
N GLY A 332 17.82 -23.90 5.18
CA GLY A 332 16.70 -24.58 5.83
C GLY A 332 17.17 -25.77 6.66
N SER A 333 16.42 -26.09 7.72
CA SER A 333 16.52 -27.40 8.36
C SER A 333 16.09 -28.46 7.34
N PRO A 334 16.77 -29.63 7.27
CA PRO A 334 16.26 -30.76 6.50
C PRO A 334 14.85 -31.18 6.87
N GLN A 335 14.40 -30.84 8.08
CA GLN A 335 13.05 -31.09 8.59
C GLN A 335 12.08 -29.94 8.31
N PHE A 336 12.60 -28.75 7.97
CA PHE A 336 11.81 -27.56 7.73
C PHE A 336 12.45 -26.72 6.61
N PRO A 337 12.14 -27.03 5.34
CA PRO A 337 12.69 -26.30 4.19
C PRO A 337 12.03 -24.92 4.09
N VAL A 338 12.33 -24.01 5.01
CA VAL A 338 11.89 -22.60 4.97
C VAL A 338 12.49 -21.86 3.75
N THR A 339 13.27 -22.57 2.95
CA THR A 339 14.12 -22.00 1.89
C THR A 339 13.55 -22.15 0.47
N HIS A 340 12.46 -22.83 0.26
CA HIS A 340 12.01 -23.10 -1.11
C HIS A 340 11.18 -21.99 -1.76
N ALA A 341 10.77 -20.99 -1.03
CA ALA A 341 10.32 -19.75 -1.65
C ALA A 341 11.53 -18.84 -1.83
N VAL A 342 12.39 -19.10 -2.79
CA VAL A 342 13.45 -18.17 -3.20
C VAL A 342 12.80 -16.99 -3.92
N VAL A 343 12.11 -16.18 -3.15
CA VAL A 343 11.88 -14.79 -3.52
C VAL A 343 13.00 -14.03 -2.83
N GLU A 344 13.89 -13.45 -3.62
CA GLU A 344 14.97 -12.61 -3.09
C GLU A 344 14.39 -11.41 -2.33
N GLY A 345 15.12 -10.93 -1.32
CA GLY A 345 14.76 -9.74 -0.59
C GLY A 345 13.74 -9.95 0.53
N TRP A 346 13.02 -8.89 0.86
CA TRP A 346 12.10 -8.82 2.00
C TRP A 346 10.87 -9.73 1.87
N GLN A 347 10.56 -10.24 0.69
CA GLN A 347 9.45 -11.16 0.44
C GLN A 347 9.77 -12.63 0.76
N SER A 348 11.01 -12.96 1.12
CA SER A 348 11.40 -14.29 1.61
C SER A 348 11.05 -14.45 3.09
N TRP A 349 11.08 -15.69 3.62
CA TRP A 349 10.90 -15.94 5.06
C TRP A 349 11.93 -15.22 5.93
N HIS A 350 13.18 -15.22 5.48
CA HIS A 350 14.26 -14.56 6.22
C HIS A 350 14.19 -13.03 6.08
N GLY A 351 14.12 -12.54 4.83
CA GLY A 351 13.97 -11.11 4.55
C GLY A 351 12.70 -10.55 5.18
N GLY A 352 11.59 -11.28 5.09
CA GLY A 352 10.32 -10.93 5.72
C GLY A 352 10.40 -10.82 7.25
N PHE A 353 11.15 -11.70 7.91
CA PHE A 353 11.38 -11.56 9.35
C PHE A 353 12.09 -10.24 9.68
N LEU A 354 13.16 -9.90 8.95
CA LEU A 354 13.89 -8.65 9.14
C LEU A 354 13.06 -7.41 8.77
N PHE A 355 12.20 -7.53 7.75
CA PHE A 355 11.31 -6.45 7.32
C PHE A 355 10.08 -6.28 8.22
N SER A 356 9.58 -7.35 8.84
CA SER A 356 8.30 -7.38 9.55
C SER A 356 8.12 -6.31 10.64
N PRO A 357 9.17 -5.79 11.33
CA PRO A 357 9.01 -4.67 12.26
C PRO A 357 8.41 -3.42 11.62
N ALA A 358 8.61 -3.22 10.31
CA ALA A 358 8.04 -2.08 9.57
C ALA A 358 6.51 -2.14 9.48
N LEU A 359 5.89 -3.30 9.61
CA LEU A 359 4.44 -3.49 9.48
C LEU A 359 3.65 -2.64 10.49
N THR A 360 4.12 -2.55 11.73
CA THR A 360 3.47 -1.77 12.78
C THR A 360 3.80 -0.28 12.75
N ILE A 361 4.61 0.16 11.77
CA ILE A 361 5.06 1.56 11.60
C ILE A 361 4.46 2.18 10.34
N GLY A 362 4.65 1.58 9.18
CA GLY A 362 4.20 2.09 7.88
C GLY A 362 2.69 1.98 7.70
N GLY A 363 2.11 2.83 6.86
CA GLY A 363 0.66 2.87 6.63
C GLY A 363 -0.16 3.35 7.83
N GLY A 364 0.48 4.11 8.74
CA GLY A 364 -0.02 4.49 10.05
C GLY A 364 0.32 3.45 11.12
N THR A 365 0.98 3.90 12.20
CA THR A 365 1.43 3.02 13.29
C THR A 365 0.26 2.29 13.96
N SER A 366 0.58 1.20 14.68
CA SER A 366 -0.43 0.49 15.49
C SER A 366 -1.18 1.42 16.43
N GLU A 367 -0.50 2.43 17.00
CA GLU A 367 -1.10 3.44 17.90
C GLU A 367 -2.08 4.32 17.15
N VAL A 368 -1.71 4.80 15.95
CA VAL A 368 -2.62 5.58 15.09
C VAL A 368 -3.86 4.76 14.71
N GLN A 369 -3.69 3.46 14.37
CA GLN A 369 -4.83 2.60 14.07
C GLN A 369 -5.75 2.41 15.29
N ARG A 370 -5.16 2.19 16.48
CA ARG A 370 -5.93 2.06 17.74
C ARG A 370 -6.69 3.36 18.07
N ASN A 371 -6.08 4.53 17.87
CA ASN A 371 -6.76 5.81 18.05
C ASN A 371 -7.95 5.96 17.09
N ILE A 372 -7.76 5.62 15.79
CA ILE A 372 -8.86 5.65 14.82
C ILE A 372 -10.00 4.70 15.23
N VAL A 373 -9.67 3.50 15.71
CA VAL A 373 -10.67 2.54 16.20
C VAL A 373 -11.38 3.10 17.44
N ALA A 374 -10.63 3.61 18.42
CA ALA A 374 -11.18 4.17 19.66
C ALA A 374 -12.15 5.30 19.37
N GLU A 375 -11.74 6.28 18.57
CA GLU A 375 -12.49 7.51 18.34
C GLU A 375 -13.64 7.33 17.36
N ARG A 376 -13.39 6.64 16.23
CA ARG A 376 -14.32 6.61 15.09
C ARG A 376 -15.15 5.34 15.00
N VAL A 377 -14.70 4.24 15.60
CA VAL A 377 -15.47 2.98 15.63
C VAL A 377 -16.20 2.84 16.95
N LEU A 378 -15.50 3.10 18.08
CA LEU A 378 -16.06 2.96 19.41
C LEU A 378 -16.70 4.24 19.97
N GLY A 379 -16.47 5.39 19.33
CA GLY A 379 -17.03 6.68 19.76
C GLY A 379 -16.43 7.23 21.05
N LEU A 380 -15.20 6.81 21.40
CA LEU A 380 -14.50 7.35 22.55
C LEU A 380 -14.05 8.81 22.28
N PRO A 381 -13.90 9.62 23.32
CA PRO A 381 -13.50 11.02 23.17
C PRO A 381 -12.06 11.11 22.58
N HIS A 382 -11.86 12.15 21.79
CA HIS A 382 -10.52 12.53 21.34
C HIS A 382 -9.66 13.01 22.51
N ASP A 383 -8.34 12.83 22.40
CA ASP A 383 -7.39 13.50 23.27
C ASP A 383 -7.51 15.03 23.12
N ILE A 384 -7.12 15.75 24.16
CA ILE A 384 -7.12 17.21 24.16
C ILE A 384 -6.06 17.68 23.15
N ASP A 385 -6.52 18.35 22.09
CA ASP A 385 -5.63 19.03 21.15
C ASP A 385 -5.17 20.37 21.74
N VAL A 386 -3.98 20.37 22.35
CA VAL A 386 -3.37 21.56 22.96
C VAL A 386 -2.97 22.63 21.93
N GLN A 387 -2.94 22.29 20.64
CA GLN A 387 -2.63 23.21 19.54
C GLN A 387 -3.90 23.68 18.80
N SER A 388 -5.07 23.32 19.31
CA SER A 388 -6.34 23.72 18.68
C SER A 388 -6.47 25.21 18.55
N GLY A 389 -6.74 25.68 17.32
CA GLY A 389 -6.90 27.10 17.01
C GLY A 389 -5.60 27.86 16.72
N GLN A 390 -4.42 27.24 16.89
CA GLN A 390 -3.14 27.85 16.52
C GLN A 390 -2.86 27.64 15.03
N THR A 391 -2.12 28.59 14.44
CA THR A 391 -1.54 28.43 13.11
C THR A 391 -0.36 27.46 13.16
N TRP A 392 0.00 26.86 12.03
CA TRP A 392 1.16 25.97 11.99
C TRP A 392 2.46 26.69 12.37
N GLY A 393 2.61 27.98 11.95
CA GLY A 393 3.78 28.79 12.30
C GLY A 393 3.91 29.01 13.81
N GLU A 394 2.81 29.26 14.51
CA GLU A 394 2.81 29.44 15.98
C GLU A 394 3.19 28.16 16.74
N THR A 395 2.90 26.97 16.20
CA THR A 395 3.23 25.69 16.85
C THR A 395 4.70 25.30 16.73
N ARG A 396 5.50 26.03 15.91
CA ARG A 396 6.92 25.77 15.62
C ARG A 396 7.87 26.81 16.23
N GLY A 397 7.33 27.85 16.91
CA GLY A 397 8.08 28.91 17.54
C GLY A 397 8.69 28.56 18.90
#